data_ae4984154fe1be5c2b2a439a29493cb9
#
_entry.id   ae4984154fe1be5c2b2a439a29493cb9
#
_cell.length_a   1.000
_cell.length_b   1.000
_cell.length_c   1.000
_cell.angle_alpha   90.00
_cell.angle_beta   90.00
_cell.angle_gamma   90.00
#
_symmetry.space_group_name_H-M   'P 1'
#
loop_
_entity.id
_entity.type
_entity.pdbx_description
1 polymer ?
#
loop_
_entity_poly.entity_id
_entity_poly.type
_entity_poly.pdbx_seq_one_letter_code
_entity_poly.pdbx_strand_id
1 'polypeptide(L)'
;MQVVFLNQFERVTGHADERAQVFIGELQGIWSVGWRTLQDAASEVQDLWYEGMSWEELLAAFRHGVAVKMKLGFRPLLDGMLEEVPFWERRQAMPQLLQCYADTQDAEEVVSTLRTWRRARAVEEKKSAYLIATNREVQLLAVYLPHTLDELGEIPGFGKVKTERYGGEIIELLQGMERRHTFPLSEWVPGSVTAEQLASWMFRQQEEKYSKKLAIVREKRSLLEGIRGGKTLVQLGDDLKCSRRALIERIERLDEEGYDVLPIVERELSELTEEEAQQFETAIGELGDQYLKPLLRKMYGDSVSADEAETKYAKLRMMRIRHRRSVVQAV
;
A
#
# COMPACT_ATOMS: atom_id res chain seq x y z
N MET A 1 17.19 -28.74 -5.36
CA MET A 1 16.02 -27.85 -5.23
C MET A 1 14.82 -28.62 -5.80
N GLN A 2 13.76 -28.74 -5.00
CA GLN A 2 12.50 -29.32 -5.47
C GLN A 2 11.66 -28.18 -6.03
N VAL A 3 11.17 -28.32 -7.26
CA VAL A 3 10.23 -27.34 -7.86
C VAL A 3 8.84 -27.64 -7.32
N VAL A 4 8.24 -26.65 -6.65
CA VAL A 4 6.91 -26.74 -6.02
C VAL A 4 5.84 -26.15 -6.94
N PHE A 5 6.20 -25.12 -7.70
CA PHE A 5 5.31 -24.46 -8.65
C PHE A 5 6.08 -24.06 -9.91
N LEU A 6 5.47 -24.27 -11.06
CA LEU A 6 5.98 -23.85 -12.36
C LEU A 6 4.82 -23.40 -13.24
N ASN A 7 4.92 -22.22 -13.87
CA ASN A 7 4.01 -21.81 -14.91
C ASN A 7 4.78 -21.21 -16.09
N GLN A 8 4.31 -21.47 -17.30
CA GLN A 8 4.91 -20.96 -18.53
C GLN A 8 4.21 -19.67 -18.97
N PHE A 9 5.01 -18.79 -19.57
CA PHE A 9 4.57 -17.53 -20.12
C PHE A 9 5.07 -17.37 -21.55
N GLU A 10 4.28 -16.72 -22.37
CA GLU A 10 4.63 -16.37 -23.74
C GLU A 10 4.43 -14.86 -23.96
N ARG A 11 5.29 -14.27 -24.79
CA ARG A 11 5.14 -12.93 -25.30
C ARG A 11 5.28 -12.97 -26.81
N VAL A 12 4.20 -12.62 -27.50
CA VAL A 12 4.20 -12.50 -28.96
C VAL A 12 4.70 -11.11 -29.31
N THR A 13 5.94 -11.00 -29.75
CA THR A 13 6.48 -9.78 -30.36
C THR A 13 6.62 -10.03 -31.84
N GLY A 14 6.15 -9.14 -32.72
CA GLY A 14 5.96 -9.34 -34.18
C GLY A 14 7.04 -10.08 -34.98
N HIS A 15 8.14 -10.51 -34.39
CA HIS A 15 9.24 -11.25 -35.03
C HIS A 15 9.77 -12.46 -34.27
N ALA A 16 9.38 -12.68 -33.00
CA ALA A 16 9.79 -13.87 -32.22
C ALA A 16 8.84 -14.13 -31.06
N ASP A 17 8.49 -15.37 -30.86
CA ASP A 17 7.78 -15.83 -29.67
C ASP A 17 8.80 -15.99 -28.54
N GLU A 18 8.71 -15.15 -27.52
CA GLU A 18 9.53 -15.31 -26.31
C GLU A 18 8.79 -16.19 -25.33
N ARG A 19 9.47 -17.26 -24.89
CA ARG A 19 8.96 -18.16 -23.85
C ARG A 19 9.73 -18.00 -22.57
N ALA A 20 9.01 -18.08 -21.47
CA ALA A 20 9.61 -17.96 -20.14
C ALA A 20 8.85 -18.81 -19.13
N GLN A 21 9.47 -19.02 -17.98
CA GLN A 21 8.88 -19.74 -16.85
C GLN A 21 9.05 -18.94 -15.57
N VAL A 22 8.00 -18.88 -14.77
CA VAL A 22 8.09 -18.53 -13.35
C VAL A 22 8.15 -19.83 -12.55
N PHE A 23 9.03 -19.88 -11.57
CA PHE A 23 9.16 -21.06 -10.71
C PHE A 23 9.17 -20.66 -9.23
N ILE A 24 8.67 -21.56 -8.38
CA ILE A 24 8.90 -21.58 -6.94
C ILE A 24 9.58 -22.90 -6.62
N GLY A 25 10.70 -22.83 -5.93
CA GLY A 25 11.45 -24.00 -5.48
C GLY A 25 11.70 -23.97 -3.98
N GLU A 26 11.98 -25.14 -3.44
CA GLU A 26 12.34 -25.33 -2.03
C GLU A 26 13.60 -26.21 -1.94
N LEU A 27 14.50 -25.84 -1.01
CA LEU A 27 15.68 -26.62 -0.68
C LEU A 27 15.98 -26.45 0.81
N GLN A 28 15.80 -27.51 1.61
CA GLN A 28 16.12 -27.51 3.05
C GLN A 28 15.46 -26.37 3.84
N GLY A 29 14.20 -26.04 3.55
CA GLY A 29 13.45 -24.98 4.19
C GLY A 29 13.71 -23.57 3.61
N ILE A 30 14.61 -23.46 2.64
CA ILE A 30 14.86 -22.21 1.92
C ILE A 30 14.00 -22.20 0.65
N TRP A 31 13.15 -21.20 0.57
CA TRP A 31 12.27 -20.94 -0.56
C TRP A 31 12.95 -20.02 -1.56
N SER A 32 12.81 -20.32 -2.83
CA SER A 32 13.27 -19.45 -3.92
C SER A 32 12.16 -19.24 -4.93
N VAL A 33 12.10 -18.04 -5.49
CA VAL A 33 11.21 -17.69 -6.59
C VAL A 33 11.94 -16.86 -7.62
N GLY A 34 11.72 -17.18 -8.89
CA GLY A 34 12.39 -16.49 -9.98
C GLY A 34 11.72 -16.67 -11.31
N TRP A 35 12.33 -16.07 -12.30
CA TRP A 35 11.95 -16.07 -13.69
C TRP A 35 13.07 -16.60 -14.55
N ARG A 36 12.74 -17.48 -15.48
CA ARG A 36 13.68 -18.08 -16.42
C ARG A 36 13.19 -17.84 -17.84
N THR A 37 14.00 -17.18 -18.65
CA THR A 37 13.72 -17.02 -20.08
C THR A 37 14.23 -18.25 -20.82
N LEU A 38 13.37 -18.87 -21.60
CA LEU A 38 13.71 -20.04 -22.42
C LEU A 38 14.18 -19.53 -23.79
N GLN A 39 15.46 -19.22 -23.90
CA GLN A 39 16.13 -19.01 -25.19
C GLN A 39 16.91 -20.28 -25.51
N ASP A 40 17.29 -20.49 -26.80
CA ASP A 40 17.98 -21.69 -27.26
C ASP A 40 19.01 -22.23 -26.26
N ALA A 41 19.12 -23.52 -26.18
CA ALA A 41 19.75 -24.41 -25.18
C ALA A 41 21.10 -24.00 -24.54
N ALA A 42 21.68 -22.84 -24.84
CA ALA A 42 23.00 -22.40 -24.37
C ALA A 42 22.97 -21.22 -23.35
N SER A 43 21.87 -20.49 -23.15
CA SER A 43 21.83 -19.41 -22.17
C SER A 43 20.46 -19.29 -21.50
N GLU A 44 20.27 -20.00 -20.40
CA GLU A 44 19.17 -19.72 -19.47
C GLU A 44 19.52 -18.46 -18.66
N VAL A 45 18.84 -17.36 -18.93
CA VAL A 45 18.92 -16.17 -18.04
C VAL A 45 17.92 -16.38 -16.91
N GLN A 46 18.44 -16.59 -15.71
CA GLN A 46 17.65 -16.73 -14.51
C GLN A 46 17.66 -15.40 -13.71
N ASP A 47 16.48 -14.87 -13.48
CA ASP A 47 16.24 -13.66 -12.67
C ASP A 47 15.62 -14.11 -11.34
N LEU A 48 16.43 -14.15 -10.27
CA LEU A 48 15.98 -14.56 -8.94
C LEU A 48 15.36 -13.35 -8.21
N TRP A 49 14.08 -13.47 -7.84
CA TRP A 49 13.33 -12.41 -7.20
C TRP A 49 13.38 -12.46 -5.67
N TYR A 50 13.50 -13.67 -5.13
CA TYR A 50 13.62 -13.90 -3.69
C TYR A 50 14.26 -15.26 -3.42
N GLU A 51 15.05 -15.29 -2.32
CA GLU A 51 15.55 -16.50 -1.68
C GLU A 51 15.58 -16.29 -0.17
N GLY A 52 14.97 -17.21 0.59
CA GLY A 52 14.92 -17.11 2.05
C GLY A 52 13.85 -18.01 2.66
N MET A 53 13.65 -17.86 3.96
CA MET A 53 12.73 -18.71 4.75
C MET A 53 11.31 -18.14 4.84
N SER A 54 11.06 -16.90 4.43
CA SER A 54 9.76 -16.25 4.57
C SER A 54 8.84 -16.56 3.40
N TRP A 55 7.81 -17.36 3.63
CA TRP A 55 6.76 -17.61 2.66
C TRP A 55 5.97 -16.35 2.29
N GLU A 56 5.74 -15.45 3.26
CA GLU A 56 5.04 -14.18 3.01
C GLU A 56 5.81 -13.30 2.04
N GLU A 57 7.14 -13.19 2.22
CA GLU A 57 7.99 -12.41 1.32
C GLU A 57 8.12 -13.06 -0.05
N LEU A 58 8.25 -14.38 -0.11
CA LEU A 58 8.23 -15.12 -1.37
C LEU A 58 6.98 -14.80 -2.18
N LEU A 59 5.78 -14.91 -1.57
CA LEU A 59 4.52 -14.61 -2.26
C LEU A 59 4.41 -13.14 -2.69
N ALA A 60 4.95 -12.21 -1.89
CA ALA A 60 4.98 -10.80 -2.26
C ALA A 60 5.91 -10.56 -3.46
N ALA A 61 7.11 -11.16 -3.46
CA ALA A 61 8.07 -11.11 -4.57
C ALA A 61 7.52 -11.79 -5.84
N PHE A 62 6.89 -12.96 -5.70
CA PHE A 62 6.22 -13.66 -6.80
C PHE A 62 5.17 -12.77 -7.49
N ARG A 63 4.24 -12.22 -6.71
CA ARG A 63 3.15 -11.39 -7.26
C ARG A 63 3.67 -10.11 -7.90
N HIS A 64 4.68 -9.49 -7.30
CA HIS A 64 5.33 -8.31 -7.86
C HIS A 64 6.05 -8.65 -9.17
N GLY A 65 6.90 -9.68 -9.17
CA GLY A 65 7.66 -10.09 -10.35
C GLY A 65 6.76 -10.50 -11.52
N VAL A 66 5.71 -11.28 -11.25
CA VAL A 66 4.70 -11.64 -12.27
C VAL A 66 4.01 -10.39 -12.83
N ALA A 67 3.58 -9.45 -11.99
CA ALA A 67 2.93 -8.24 -12.46
C ALA A 67 3.86 -7.39 -13.37
N VAL A 68 5.17 -7.30 -13.03
CA VAL A 68 6.19 -6.65 -13.87
C VAL A 68 6.29 -7.33 -15.24
N LYS A 69 6.38 -8.67 -15.28
CA LYS A 69 6.50 -9.40 -16.54
C LYS A 69 5.23 -9.31 -17.39
N MET A 70 4.04 -9.36 -16.76
CA MET A 70 2.76 -9.21 -17.48
C MET A 70 2.58 -7.79 -18.04
N LYS A 71 3.05 -6.76 -17.33
CA LYS A 71 3.11 -5.38 -17.86
C LYS A 71 3.99 -5.28 -19.10
N LEU A 72 5.05 -6.07 -19.19
CA LEU A 72 5.94 -6.16 -20.35
C LEU A 72 5.37 -6.99 -21.51
N GLY A 73 4.13 -7.45 -21.40
CA GLY A 73 3.42 -8.19 -22.45
C GLY A 73 3.47 -9.71 -22.33
N PHE A 74 4.14 -10.27 -21.33
CA PHE A 74 4.08 -11.72 -21.11
C PHE A 74 2.68 -12.13 -20.63
N ARG A 75 2.20 -13.27 -21.10
CA ARG A 75 0.92 -13.88 -20.73
C ARG A 75 1.15 -15.32 -20.28
N PRO A 76 0.55 -15.75 -19.15
CA PRO A 76 0.65 -17.14 -18.73
C PRO A 76 -0.12 -18.05 -19.68
N LEU A 77 0.43 -19.22 -19.95
CA LEU A 77 -0.29 -20.26 -20.70
C LEU A 77 -1.47 -20.81 -19.90
N LEU A 78 -1.33 -20.84 -18.58
CA LEU A 78 -2.40 -21.23 -17.67
C LEU A 78 -2.70 -20.08 -16.72
N ASP A 79 -3.85 -19.42 -16.89
CA ASP A 79 -4.33 -18.37 -16.01
C ASP A 79 -5.61 -18.85 -15.33
N GLY A 80 -5.51 -18.98 -14.01
CA GLY A 80 -6.64 -19.41 -13.18
C GLY A 80 -7.10 -20.85 -13.45
N MET A 81 -7.06 -21.72 -12.46
CA MET A 81 -7.41 -23.13 -12.64
C MET A 81 -8.90 -23.37 -12.91
N LEU A 82 -9.76 -22.42 -12.64
CA LEU A 82 -11.23 -22.59 -12.68
C LEU A 82 -11.95 -21.59 -13.58
N GLU A 83 -11.22 -20.66 -14.21
CA GLU A 83 -11.80 -19.59 -14.98
C GLU A 83 -11.38 -19.69 -16.46
N GLU A 84 -12.37 -19.74 -17.35
CA GLU A 84 -12.14 -19.91 -18.79
C GLU A 84 -11.60 -18.63 -19.46
N VAL A 85 -11.96 -17.47 -18.90
CA VAL A 85 -11.57 -16.16 -19.46
C VAL A 85 -10.65 -15.45 -18.49
N PRO A 86 -9.41 -15.11 -18.90
CA PRO A 86 -8.48 -14.35 -18.10
C PRO A 86 -9.09 -13.02 -17.61
N PHE A 87 -8.74 -12.59 -16.40
CA PHE A 87 -9.35 -11.40 -15.80
C PHE A 87 -9.14 -10.10 -16.61
N TRP A 88 -8.06 -10.00 -17.37
CA TRP A 88 -7.76 -8.84 -18.24
C TRP A 88 -8.52 -8.86 -19.57
N GLU A 89 -9.11 -9.98 -19.95
CA GLU A 89 -9.94 -10.12 -21.15
C GLU A 89 -11.44 -9.96 -20.83
N ARG A 90 -11.80 -9.97 -19.56
CA ARG A 90 -13.20 -9.78 -19.15
C ARG A 90 -13.66 -8.36 -19.44
N ARG A 91 -14.95 -8.23 -19.76
CA ARG A 91 -15.57 -6.91 -19.92
C ARG A 91 -15.38 -6.10 -18.63
N GLN A 92 -14.63 -5.02 -18.73
CA GLN A 92 -14.37 -4.15 -17.59
C GLN A 92 -15.53 -3.17 -17.38
N ALA A 93 -15.70 -2.75 -16.12
CA ALA A 93 -16.70 -1.75 -15.77
C ALA A 93 -16.29 -0.36 -16.29
N MET A 94 -17.28 0.46 -16.66
CA MET A 94 -17.07 1.81 -17.18
C MET A 94 -16.08 2.67 -16.34
N PRO A 95 -16.12 2.65 -14.98
CA PRO A 95 -15.14 3.40 -14.19
C PRO A 95 -13.69 3.03 -14.43
N GLN A 96 -13.39 1.78 -14.79
CA GLN A 96 -12.02 1.33 -15.10
C GLN A 96 -11.57 1.84 -16.46
N LEU A 97 -12.43 1.85 -17.46
CA LEU A 97 -12.15 2.40 -18.79
C LEU A 97 -11.89 3.90 -18.71
N LEU A 98 -12.75 4.63 -17.98
CA LEU A 98 -12.58 6.06 -17.74
C LEU A 98 -11.24 6.37 -17.07
N GLN A 99 -10.88 5.62 -16.03
CA GLN A 99 -9.60 5.82 -15.36
C GLN A 99 -8.40 5.47 -16.24
N CYS A 100 -8.49 4.35 -16.98
CA CYS A 100 -7.44 3.94 -17.92
C CYS A 100 -7.17 5.03 -18.95
N TYR A 101 -8.22 5.56 -19.57
CA TYR A 101 -8.12 6.66 -20.52
C TYR A 101 -7.52 7.92 -19.87
N ALA A 102 -8.05 8.33 -18.72
CA ALA A 102 -7.59 9.53 -18.03
C ALA A 102 -6.12 9.45 -17.60
N ASP A 103 -5.62 8.27 -17.22
CA ASP A 103 -4.22 8.08 -16.84
C ASP A 103 -3.24 8.17 -18.04
N THR A 104 -3.75 8.17 -19.28
CA THR A 104 -2.95 8.39 -20.51
C THR A 104 -2.91 9.84 -20.96
N GLN A 105 -3.72 10.71 -20.36
CA GLN A 105 -3.83 12.11 -20.77
C GLN A 105 -3.00 13.02 -19.85
N ASP A 106 -2.37 14.03 -20.47
CA ASP A 106 -1.73 15.09 -19.72
C ASP A 106 -2.75 16.19 -19.38
N ALA A 107 -2.97 16.40 -18.09
CA ALA A 107 -3.90 17.40 -17.56
C ALA A 107 -3.34 18.07 -16.27
N GLU A 108 -1.99 18.11 -16.11
CA GLU A 108 -1.35 18.52 -14.85
C GLU A 108 -1.71 19.94 -14.43
N GLU A 109 -1.93 20.87 -15.35
CA GLU A 109 -2.35 22.25 -15.05
C GLU A 109 -3.72 22.25 -14.35
N VAL A 110 -4.70 21.55 -14.92
CA VAL A 110 -6.05 21.45 -14.36
C VAL A 110 -6.05 20.66 -13.06
N VAL A 111 -5.27 19.59 -12.99
CA VAL A 111 -5.05 18.81 -11.77
C VAL A 111 -4.51 19.69 -10.64
N SER A 112 -3.55 20.56 -10.94
CA SER A 112 -2.98 21.50 -9.97
C SER A 112 -4.02 22.47 -9.43
N THR A 113 -4.85 23.05 -10.33
CA THR A 113 -5.97 23.95 -9.98
C THR A 113 -6.98 23.23 -9.07
N LEU A 114 -7.42 22.04 -9.45
CA LEU A 114 -8.36 21.24 -8.65
C LEU A 114 -7.77 20.79 -7.30
N ARG A 115 -6.48 20.48 -7.24
CA ARG A 115 -5.77 20.18 -5.97
C ARG A 115 -5.75 21.38 -5.02
N THR A 116 -5.59 22.58 -5.58
CA THR A 116 -5.62 23.84 -4.78
C THR A 116 -7.01 24.08 -4.22
N TRP A 117 -8.05 24.00 -5.04
CA TRP A 117 -9.46 24.06 -4.61
C TRP A 117 -9.74 23.02 -3.53
N ARG A 118 -9.39 21.76 -3.75
CA ARG A 118 -9.62 20.66 -2.80
C ARG A 118 -8.98 20.93 -1.44
N ARG A 119 -7.75 21.48 -1.41
CA ARG A 119 -7.07 21.84 -0.16
C ARG A 119 -7.80 22.93 0.57
N ALA A 120 -8.24 23.97 -0.12
CA ALA A 120 -9.00 25.08 0.47
C ALA A 120 -10.29 24.57 1.13
N ARG A 121 -11.07 23.72 0.41
CA ARG A 121 -12.30 23.12 0.95
C ARG A 121 -12.04 22.18 2.13
N ALA A 122 -10.94 21.41 2.10
CA ALA A 122 -10.56 20.54 3.19
C ALA A 122 -10.25 21.31 4.49
N VAL A 123 -9.59 22.46 4.38
CA VAL A 123 -9.31 23.35 5.51
C VAL A 123 -10.61 23.94 6.06
N GLU A 124 -11.47 24.47 5.20
CA GLU A 124 -12.75 25.08 5.58
C GLU A 124 -13.67 24.07 6.30
N GLU A 125 -13.78 22.86 5.76
CA GLU A 125 -14.61 21.80 6.34
C GLU A 125 -13.93 21.03 7.48
N LYS A 126 -12.68 21.33 7.81
CA LYS A 126 -11.86 20.60 8.80
C LYS A 126 -11.81 19.08 8.53
N LYS A 127 -11.70 18.71 7.25
CA LYS A 127 -11.66 17.33 6.78
C LYS A 127 -10.36 17.03 6.06
N SER A 128 -10.05 15.76 5.94
CA SER A 128 -8.93 15.33 5.09
C SER A 128 -9.26 15.54 3.61
N ALA A 129 -8.30 16.03 2.81
CA ALA A 129 -8.51 16.39 1.41
C ALA A 129 -9.08 15.23 0.54
N TYR A 130 -8.72 13.99 0.84
CA TYR A 130 -9.23 12.82 0.11
C TYR A 130 -10.73 12.55 0.34
N LEU A 131 -11.32 13.09 1.43
CA LEU A 131 -12.76 13.00 1.68
C LEU A 131 -13.56 13.97 0.80
N ILE A 132 -12.95 15.08 0.38
CA ILE A 132 -13.54 16.00 -0.59
C ILE A 132 -13.49 15.37 -1.98
N ALA A 133 -12.29 15.06 -2.45
CA ALA A 133 -12.07 14.33 -3.70
C ALA A 133 -10.75 13.53 -3.63
N THR A 134 -10.77 12.29 -4.08
CA THR A 134 -9.56 11.46 -4.21
C THR A 134 -8.68 11.97 -5.36
N ASN A 135 -7.42 11.53 -5.42
CA ASN A 135 -6.55 11.86 -6.55
C ASN A 135 -7.10 11.32 -7.89
N ARG A 136 -7.78 10.15 -7.86
CA ARG A 136 -8.44 9.59 -9.04
C ARG A 136 -9.58 10.48 -9.53
N GLU A 137 -10.44 10.93 -8.62
CA GLU A 137 -11.54 11.84 -8.96
C GLU A 137 -11.01 13.16 -9.52
N VAL A 138 -9.94 13.73 -8.93
CA VAL A 138 -9.29 14.95 -9.45
C VAL A 138 -8.76 14.73 -10.85
N GLN A 139 -8.12 13.59 -11.15
CA GLN A 139 -7.63 13.26 -12.49
C GLN A 139 -8.76 13.14 -13.50
N LEU A 140 -9.85 12.45 -13.14
CA LEU A 140 -11.02 12.31 -14.00
C LEU A 140 -11.66 13.68 -14.33
N LEU A 141 -11.85 14.53 -13.32
CA LEU A 141 -12.36 15.89 -13.51
C LEU A 141 -11.46 16.70 -14.44
N ALA A 142 -10.15 16.61 -14.27
CA ALA A 142 -9.18 17.36 -15.05
C ALA A 142 -9.15 16.93 -16.54
N VAL A 143 -9.36 15.66 -16.80
CA VAL A 143 -9.34 15.13 -18.18
C VAL A 143 -10.68 15.35 -18.89
N TYR A 144 -11.80 15.05 -18.22
CA TYR A 144 -13.10 15.08 -18.86
C TYR A 144 -13.78 16.45 -18.84
N LEU A 145 -13.41 17.34 -17.92
CA LEU A 145 -13.89 18.73 -17.83
C LEU A 145 -15.42 18.83 -17.89
N PRO A 146 -16.16 18.26 -16.90
CA PRO A 146 -17.62 18.40 -16.88
C PRO A 146 -18.03 19.87 -16.71
N HIS A 147 -18.96 20.37 -17.52
CA HIS A 147 -19.45 21.74 -17.48
C HIS A 147 -20.88 21.85 -16.94
N THR A 148 -21.55 20.71 -16.67
CA THR A 148 -22.88 20.65 -16.07
C THR A 148 -22.93 19.64 -14.94
N LEU A 149 -23.94 19.73 -14.08
CA LEU A 149 -24.14 18.77 -12.97
C LEU A 149 -24.42 17.36 -13.47
N ASP A 150 -25.12 17.23 -14.61
CA ASP A 150 -25.41 15.94 -15.23
C ASP A 150 -24.11 15.29 -15.73
N GLU A 151 -23.26 16.04 -16.43
CA GLU A 151 -21.94 15.58 -16.85
C GLU A 151 -21.04 15.21 -15.67
N LEU A 152 -21.08 16.00 -14.58
CA LEU A 152 -20.36 15.68 -13.35
C LEU A 152 -20.84 14.36 -12.74
N GLY A 153 -22.12 14.06 -12.85
CA GLY A 153 -22.73 12.79 -12.39
C GLY A 153 -22.20 11.56 -13.13
N GLU A 154 -21.66 11.71 -14.34
CA GLU A 154 -21.00 10.61 -15.08
C GLU A 154 -19.57 10.30 -14.55
N ILE A 155 -18.98 11.21 -13.78
CA ILE A 155 -17.64 11.03 -13.23
C ILE A 155 -17.67 10.08 -12.02
N PRO A 156 -16.98 8.93 -12.07
CA PRO A 156 -16.93 8.00 -10.95
C PRO A 156 -16.46 8.66 -9.65
N GLY A 157 -17.24 8.49 -8.59
CA GLY A 157 -16.99 9.10 -7.29
C GLY A 157 -17.83 10.35 -7.01
N PHE A 158 -18.43 10.97 -8.05
CA PHE A 158 -19.36 12.09 -7.91
C PHE A 158 -20.81 11.61 -7.95
N GLY A 159 -21.21 10.88 -6.91
CA GLY A 159 -22.61 10.54 -6.67
C GLY A 159 -23.39 11.76 -6.14
N LYS A 160 -24.72 11.61 -6.01
CA LYS A 160 -25.66 12.69 -5.65
C LYS A 160 -25.17 13.61 -4.54
N VAL A 161 -24.68 13.07 -3.42
CA VAL A 161 -24.22 13.85 -2.26
C VAL A 161 -23.05 14.76 -2.58
N LYS A 162 -22.02 14.25 -3.29
CA LYS A 162 -20.86 15.07 -3.67
C LYS A 162 -21.21 16.10 -4.74
N THR A 163 -22.06 15.73 -5.70
CA THR A 163 -22.51 16.61 -6.76
C THR A 163 -23.34 17.77 -6.20
N GLU A 164 -24.25 17.51 -5.28
CA GLU A 164 -25.02 18.58 -4.61
C GLU A 164 -24.13 19.51 -3.77
N ARG A 165 -23.10 18.97 -3.13
CA ARG A 165 -22.25 19.73 -2.21
C ARG A 165 -21.15 20.52 -2.90
N TYR A 166 -20.50 19.97 -3.89
CA TYR A 166 -19.29 20.52 -4.51
C TYR A 166 -19.45 20.83 -5.99
N GLY A 167 -20.55 20.39 -6.62
CA GLY A 167 -20.72 20.44 -8.06
C GLY A 167 -20.71 21.85 -8.61
N GLY A 168 -21.38 22.80 -7.95
CA GLY A 168 -21.40 24.21 -8.39
C GLY A 168 -20.00 24.81 -8.50
N GLU A 169 -19.18 24.64 -7.47
CA GLU A 169 -17.80 25.17 -7.44
C GLU A 169 -16.89 24.49 -8.47
N ILE A 170 -17.03 23.17 -8.62
CA ILE A 170 -16.24 22.41 -9.61
C ILE A 170 -16.58 22.89 -11.02
N ILE A 171 -17.86 23.05 -11.34
CA ILE A 171 -18.29 23.53 -12.65
C ILE A 171 -17.81 24.96 -12.91
N GLU A 172 -17.92 25.87 -11.94
CA GLU A 172 -17.42 27.23 -12.04
C GLU A 172 -15.92 27.27 -12.36
N LEU A 173 -15.14 26.37 -11.76
CA LEU A 173 -13.71 26.23 -12.04
C LEU A 173 -13.41 25.69 -13.46
N LEU A 174 -14.24 24.79 -13.95
CA LEU A 174 -13.95 24.02 -15.19
C LEU A 174 -14.62 24.59 -16.42
N GLN A 175 -15.78 25.25 -16.33
CA GLN A 175 -16.56 25.72 -17.49
C GLN A 175 -15.85 26.72 -18.39
N GLY A 176 -14.82 27.42 -17.87
CA GLY A 176 -13.97 28.33 -18.67
C GLY A 176 -12.83 27.62 -19.43
N MET A 177 -12.65 26.32 -19.24
CA MET A 177 -11.58 25.54 -19.84
C MET A 177 -12.06 24.88 -21.13
N GLU A 178 -11.21 24.90 -22.16
CA GLU A 178 -11.52 24.25 -23.44
C GLU A 178 -11.45 22.72 -23.26
N ARG A 179 -12.57 22.04 -23.48
CA ARG A 179 -12.65 20.58 -23.40
C ARG A 179 -12.47 19.93 -24.77
N ARG A 180 -11.78 18.79 -24.78
CA ARG A 180 -11.54 17.99 -26.00
C ARG A 180 -12.55 16.84 -26.15
N HIS A 181 -13.39 16.61 -25.15
CA HIS A 181 -14.26 15.44 -25.06
C HIS A 181 -15.74 15.84 -24.99
N THR A 182 -16.59 14.97 -25.47
CA THR A 182 -18.04 15.14 -25.43
C THR A 182 -18.66 14.22 -24.38
N PHE A 183 -19.85 14.58 -23.93
CA PHE A 183 -20.69 13.72 -23.09
C PHE A 183 -21.90 13.24 -23.91
N PRO A 184 -22.44 12.03 -23.64
CA PRO A 184 -22.04 11.13 -22.53
C PRO A 184 -20.75 10.35 -22.83
N LEU A 185 -19.97 10.10 -21.76
CA LEU A 185 -18.68 9.42 -21.83
C LEU A 185 -18.79 7.96 -22.27
N SER A 186 -19.94 7.35 -22.00
CA SER A 186 -20.24 5.94 -22.36
C SER A 186 -20.28 5.67 -23.87
N GLU A 187 -20.47 6.70 -24.69
CA GLU A 187 -20.59 6.55 -26.15
C GLU A 187 -19.23 6.35 -26.84
N TRP A 188 -18.17 6.95 -26.32
CA TRP A 188 -16.88 6.96 -27.01
C TRP A 188 -15.71 6.36 -26.23
N VAL A 189 -15.68 6.45 -24.89
CA VAL A 189 -14.55 5.96 -24.11
C VAL A 189 -14.28 4.46 -24.30
N PRO A 190 -15.31 3.58 -24.39
CA PRO A 190 -15.06 2.16 -24.64
C PRO A 190 -14.36 1.88 -25.98
N GLY A 191 -14.58 2.73 -26.99
CA GLY A 191 -13.90 2.63 -28.29
C GLY A 191 -12.52 3.28 -28.34
N SER A 192 -12.18 4.11 -27.35
CA SER A 192 -10.91 4.85 -27.28
C SER A 192 -9.82 4.12 -26.49
N VAL A 193 -10.16 3.04 -25.78
CA VAL A 193 -9.22 2.24 -24.99
C VAL A 193 -9.13 0.85 -25.62
N THR A 194 -7.95 0.52 -26.16
CA THR A 194 -7.74 -0.83 -26.70
C THR A 194 -7.60 -1.87 -25.58
N ALA A 195 -7.90 -3.14 -25.88
CA ALA A 195 -7.75 -4.24 -24.91
C ALA A 195 -6.31 -4.34 -24.39
N GLU A 196 -5.32 -4.09 -25.23
CA GLU A 196 -3.90 -4.12 -24.85
C GLU A 196 -3.53 -2.96 -23.91
N GLN A 197 -4.00 -1.74 -24.22
CA GLN A 197 -3.81 -0.57 -23.34
C GLN A 197 -4.43 -0.81 -21.96
N LEU A 198 -5.65 -1.34 -21.94
CA LEU A 198 -6.35 -1.66 -20.72
C LEU A 198 -5.62 -2.74 -19.90
N ALA A 199 -5.19 -3.82 -20.53
CA ALA A 199 -4.42 -4.88 -19.89
C ALA A 199 -3.11 -4.34 -19.31
N SER A 200 -2.34 -3.56 -20.09
CA SER A 200 -1.10 -2.93 -19.64
C SER A 200 -1.34 -1.99 -18.45
N TRP A 201 -2.40 -1.19 -18.48
CA TRP A 201 -2.80 -0.32 -17.38
C TRP A 201 -3.17 -1.12 -16.12
N MET A 202 -3.95 -2.20 -16.25
CA MET A 202 -4.32 -3.07 -15.12
C MET A 202 -3.08 -3.70 -14.48
N PHE A 203 -2.12 -4.18 -15.26
CA PHE A 203 -0.88 -4.76 -14.72
C PHE A 203 0.01 -3.71 -14.06
N ARG A 204 0.03 -2.46 -14.54
CA ARG A 204 0.70 -1.35 -13.84
C ARG A 204 0.11 -1.12 -12.46
N GLN A 205 -1.21 -1.11 -12.33
CA GLN A 205 -1.89 -1.00 -11.03
C GLN A 205 -1.54 -2.16 -10.09
N GLN A 206 -1.45 -3.38 -10.62
CA GLN A 206 -1.05 -4.55 -9.84
C GLN A 206 0.43 -4.48 -9.43
N GLU A 207 1.32 -4.06 -10.31
CA GLU A 207 2.74 -3.84 -10.00
C GLU A 207 2.91 -2.85 -8.86
N GLU A 208 2.27 -1.68 -8.93
CA GLU A 208 2.34 -0.68 -7.87
C GLU A 208 1.83 -1.21 -6.52
N LYS A 209 0.71 -1.94 -6.56
CA LYS A 209 0.13 -2.57 -5.36
C LYS A 209 1.09 -3.56 -4.73
N TYR A 210 1.67 -4.45 -5.54
CA TYR A 210 2.55 -5.50 -5.02
C TYR A 210 3.95 -5.00 -4.70
N SER A 211 4.45 -3.96 -5.38
CA SER A 211 5.68 -3.26 -5.02
C SER A 211 5.59 -2.69 -3.60
N LYS A 212 4.49 -1.98 -3.29
CA LYS A 212 4.23 -1.46 -1.94
C LYS A 212 4.15 -2.57 -0.90
N LYS A 213 3.44 -3.65 -1.22
CA LYS A 213 3.33 -4.82 -0.32
C LYS A 213 4.69 -5.47 -0.06
N LEU A 214 5.48 -5.67 -1.10
CA LEU A 214 6.83 -6.24 -0.99
C LEU A 214 7.75 -5.35 -0.14
N ALA A 215 7.68 -4.02 -0.32
CA ALA A 215 8.45 -3.07 0.49
C ALA A 215 8.09 -3.17 1.98
N ILE A 216 6.80 -3.28 2.32
CA ILE A 216 6.33 -3.44 3.71
C ILE A 216 6.86 -4.75 4.31
N VAL A 217 6.79 -5.86 3.57
CA VAL A 217 7.25 -7.17 4.07
C VAL A 217 8.78 -7.18 4.25
N ARG A 218 9.53 -6.58 3.33
CA ARG A 218 10.99 -6.42 3.45
C ARG A 218 11.38 -5.57 4.65
N GLU A 219 10.69 -4.45 4.86
CA GLU A 219 10.88 -3.59 6.01
C GLU A 219 10.62 -4.34 7.34
N LYS A 220 9.51 -5.09 7.40
CA LYS A 220 9.17 -5.94 8.54
C LYS A 220 10.28 -6.96 8.83
N ARG A 221 10.79 -7.65 7.82
CA ARG A 221 11.92 -8.56 7.98
C ARG A 221 13.16 -7.86 8.52
N SER A 222 13.55 -6.73 7.90
CA SER A 222 14.72 -5.95 8.34
C SER A 222 14.60 -5.49 9.78
N LEU A 223 13.40 -5.09 10.23
CA LEU A 223 13.13 -4.70 11.60
C LEU A 223 13.28 -5.90 12.56
N LEU A 224 12.71 -7.05 12.24
CA LEU A 224 12.82 -8.26 13.05
C LEU A 224 14.27 -8.78 13.14
N GLU A 225 15.00 -8.78 12.04
CA GLU A 225 16.42 -9.14 12.02
C GLU A 225 17.25 -8.17 12.86
N GLY A 226 16.98 -6.88 12.78
CA GLY A 226 17.65 -5.87 13.59
C GLY A 226 17.35 -6.01 15.09
N ILE A 227 16.10 -6.32 15.47
CA ILE A 227 15.71 -6.61 16.88
C ILE A 227 16.47 -7.84 17.39
N ARG A 228 16.47 -8.94 16.62
CA ARG A 228 17.21 -10.17 16.98
C ARG A 228 18.72 -9.95 17.06
N GLY A 229 19.26 -9.11 16.15
CA GLY A 229 20.66 -8.72 16.14
C GLY A 229 21.03 -7.72 17.24
N GLY A 230 20.11 -7.33 18.10
CA GLY A 230 20.36 -6.46 19.24
C GLY A 230 20.55 -4.99 18.88
N LYS A 231 20.03 -4.49 17.75
CA LYS A 231 20.07 -3.06 17.41
C LYS A 231 19.20 -2.25 18.36
N THR A 232 19.63 -1.01 18.63
CA THR A 232 18.86 -0.02 19.41
C THR A 232 17.78 0.63 18.55
N LEU A 233 16.79 1.32 19.17
CA LEU A 233 15.80 2.10 18.44
C LEU A 233 16.43 3.18 17.53
N VAL A 234 17.53 3.77 17.95
CA VAL A 234 18.26 4.78 17.15
C VAL A 234 18.80 4.13 15.89
N GLN A 235 19.55 3.02 16.03
CA GLN A 235 20.13 2.29 14.89
C GLN A 235 19.04 1.80 13.92
N LEU A 236 17.93 1.28 14.44
CA LEU A 236 16.80 0.84 13.61
C LEU A 236 16.09 2.00 12.91
N GLY A 237 15.97 3.15 13.58
CA GLY A 237 15.43 4.37 12.99
C GLY A 237 16.29 4.89 11.83
N ASP A 238 17.60 4.88 11.99
CA ASP A 238 18.57 5.27 10.95
C ASP A 238 18.54 4.31 9.75
N ASP A 239 18.54 3.01 10.01
CA ASP A 239 18.48 1.97 8.96
C ASP A 239 17.17 2.07 8.13
N LEU A 240 16.04 2.28 8.80
CA LEU A 240 14.72 2.36 8.17
C LEU A 240 14.31 3.79 7.76
N LYS A 241 15.17 4.77 8.02
CA LYS A 241 14.95 6.20 7.72
C LYS A 241 13.58 6.69 8.22
N CYS A 242 13.23 6.33 9.44
CA CYS A 242 11.94 6.68 10.03
C CYS A 242 12.10 7.33 11.41
N SER A 243 11.10 8.11 11.83
CA SER A 243 11.08 8.72 13.15
C SER A 243 10.94 7.67 14.26
N ARG A 244 11.44 7.99 15.46
CA ARG A 244 11.31 7.13 16.65
C ARG A 244 9.85 6.73 16.90
N ARG A 245 8.93 7.67 16.75
CA ARG A 245 7.49 7.42 16.90
C ARG A 245 6.98 6.38 15.91
N ALA A 246 7.28 6.57 14.62
CA ALA A 246 6.85 5.64 13.57
C ALA A 246 7.44 4.23 13.78
N LEU A 247 8.69 4.15 14.25
CA LEU A 247 9.35 2.90 14.56
C LEU A 247 8.64 2.16 15.72
N ILE A 248 8.30 2.86 16.80
CA ILE A 248 7.60 2.27 17.95
C ILE A 248 6.20 1.80 17.55
N GLU A 249 5.48 2.56 16.72
CA GLU A 249 4.17 2.14 16.18
C GLU A 249 4.28 0.87 15.32
N ARG A 250 5.40 0.68 14.61
CA ARG A 250 5.69 -0.55 13.86
C ARG A 250 6.01 -1.73 14.77
N ILE A 251 6.82 -1.51 15.82
CA ILE A 251 7.14 -2.54 16.83
C ILE A 251 5.87 -3.00 17.54
N GLU A 252 5.00 -2.09 17.92
CA GLU A 252 3.72 -2.43 18.55
C GLU A 252 2.84 -3.27 17.62
N ARG A 253 2.79 -2.94 16.33
CA ARG A 253 2.08 -3.76 15.34
C ARG A 253 2.68 -5.16 15.19
N LEU A 254 4.01 -5.29 15.23
CA LEU A 254 4.67 -6.60 15.22
C LEU A 254 4.30 -7.43 16.44
N ASP A 255 4.18 -6.81 17.62
CA ASP A 255 3.71 -7.46 18.82
C ASP A 255 2.27 -7.98 18.67
N GLU A 256 1.37 -7.14 18.13
CA GLU A 256 -0.03 -7.51 17.83
C GLU A 256 -0.13 -8.66 16.81
N GLU A 257 0.80 -8.73 15.86
CA GLU A 257 0.92 -9.83 14.89
C GLU A 257 1.57 -11.10 15.49
N GLY A 258 2.00 -11.06 16.75
CA GLY A 258 2.54 -12.21 17.48
C GLY A 258 4.06 -12.40 17.38
N TYR A 259 4.79 -11.46 16.77
CA TYR A 259 6.26 -11.54 16.69
C TYR A 259 6.92 -11.22 18.04
N ASP A 260 8.07 -11.84 18.28
CA ASP A 260 8.85 -11.57 19.49
C ASP A 260 9.60 -10.23 19.34
N VAL A 261 9.12 -9.22 20.05
CA VAL A 261 9.71 -7.89 20.15
C VAL A 261 10.24 -7.58 21.55
N LEU A 262 10.13 -8.54 22.50
CA LEU A 262 10.60 -8.34 23.88
C LEU A 262 12.06 -7.90 23.98
N PRO A 263 13.02 -8.42 23.18
CA PRO A 263 14.42 -8.01 23.31
C PRO A 263 14.64 -6.49 23.17
N ILE A 264 13.90 -5.82 22.28
CA ILE A 264 14.02 -4.35 22.15
C ILE A 264 13.21 -3.63 23.24
N VAL A 265 12.05 -4.16 23.62
CA VAL A 265 11.22 -3.59 24.69
C VAL A 265 11.97 -3.57 26.02
N GLU A 266 12.57 -4.68 26.43
CA GLU A 266 13.34 -4.78 27.67
C GLU A 266 14.57 -3.86 27.67
N ARG A 267 15.22 -3.73 26.53
CA ARG A 267 16.34 -2.80 26.39
C ARG A 267 15.92 -1.34 26.56
N GLU A 268 14.83 -0.92 25.95
CA GLU A 268 14.32 0.46 26.06
C GLU A 268 13.73 0.75 27.46
N LEU A 269 13.32 -0.28 28.18
CA LEU A 269 12.83 -0.19 29.55
C LEU A 269 13.89 -0.50 30.61
N SER A 270 15.18 -0.68 30.22
CA SER A 270 16.26 -1.02 31.15
C SER A 270 16.48 0.00 32.28
N GLU A 271 16.14 1.27 32.03
CA GLU A 271 16.22 2.35 33.02
C GLU A 271 14.88 2.59 33.77
N LEU A 272 13.88 1.74 33.57
CA LEU A 272 12.59 1.85 34.25
C LEU A 272 12.74 1.51 35.72
N THR A 273 12.36 2.44 36.59
CA THR A 273 12.39 2.18 38.04
C THR A 273 11.23 1.27 38.45
N GLU A 274 11.41 0.55 39.59
CA GLU A 274 10.34 -0.29 40.16
C GLU A 274 9.11 0.52 40.50
N GLU A 275 9.28 1.76 40.98
CA GLU A 275 8.18 2.67 41.28
C GLU A 275 7.37 3.04 40.06
N GLU A 276 8.02 3.40 38.94
CA GLU A 276 7.35 3.68 37.68
C GLU A 276 6.62 2.44 37.13
N ALA A 277 7.23 1.26 37.23
CA ALA A 277 6.61 0.02 36.81
C ALA A 277 5.33 -0.25 37.60
N GLN A 278 5.38 -0.09 38.93
CA GLN A 278 4.24 -0.33 39.82
C GLN A 278 3.12 0.70 39.61
N GLN A 279 3.48 1.98 39.37
CA GLN A 279 2.52 3.02 39.01
C GLN A 279 1.81 2.68 37.71
N PHE A 280 2.52 2.16 36.73
CA PHE A 280 1.94 1.75 35.45
C PHE A 280 0.97 0.58 35.62
N GLU A 281 1.38 -0.46 36.33
CA GLU A 281 0.50 -1.62 36.62
C GLU A 281 -0.77 -1.21 37.36
N THR A 282 -0.67 -0.28 38.29
CA THR A 282 -1.84 0.28 38.99
C THR A 282 -2.73 1.06 38.03
N ALA A 283 -2.12 1.93 37.19
CA ALA A 283 -2.84 2.76 36.26
C ALA A 283 -3.55 1.93 35.17
N ILE A 284 -2.90 0.88 34.64
CA ILE A 284 -3.47 0.02 33.62
C ILE A 284 -4.58 -0.87 34.17
N GLY A 285 -4.46 -1.31 35.43
CA GLY A 285 -5.51 -2.06 36.14
C GLY A 285 -6.79 -1.25 36.34
N GLU A 286 -6.67 0.06 36.56
CA GLU A 286 -7.82 0.98 36.75
C GLU A 286 -8.43 1.49 35.41
N LEU A 287 -7.60 1.79 34.43
CA LEU A 287 -7.99 2.53 33.20
C LEU A 287 -8.04 1.65 31.97
N GLY A 288 -7.51 0.42 32.05
CA GLY A 288 -7.32 -0.46 30.90
C GLY A 288 -6.18 -0.02 30.00
N ASP A 289 -5.91 -0.82 28.95
CA ASP A 289 -4.78 -0.67 28.03
C ASP A 289 -5.14 -0.09 26.66
N GLN A 290 -6.42 0.23 26.42
CA GLN A 290 -6.91 0.70 25.11
C GLN A 290 -6.36 2.08 24.74
N TYR A 291 -6.35 3.02 25.71
CA TYR A 291 -6.02 4.41 25.44
C TYR A 291 -4.82 4.87 26.27
N LEU A 292 -3.78 5.35 25.59
CA LEU A 292 -2.56 5.85 26.26
C LEU A 292 -2.74 7.22 26.92
N LYS A 293 -3.66 8.04 26.46
CA LYS A 293 -3.85 9.40 27.00
C LYS A 293 -4.31 9.42 28.46
N PRO A 294 -5.26 8.58 28.89
CA PRO A 294 -5.59 8.45 30.31
C PRO A 294 -4.40 7.97 31.15
N LEU A 295 -3.63 6.97 30.64
CA LEU A 295 -2.44 6.47 31.31
C LEU A 295 -1.37 7.56 31.45
N LEU A 296 -1.11 8.36 30.41
CA LEU A 296 -0.18 9.46 30.45
C LEU A 296 -0.54 10.46 31.57
N ARG A 297 -1.83 10.86 31.63
CA ARG A 297 -2.31 11.79 32.66
C ARG A 297 -2.20 11.24 34.06
N LYS A 298 -2.52 9.97 34.26
CA LYS A 298 -2.44 9.30 35.55
C LYS A 298 -1.00 9.23 36.07
N MET A 299 -0.04 8.92 35.18
CA MET A 299 1.36 8.72 35.57
C MET A 299 2.16 10.02 35.65
N TYR A 300 1.90 10.98 34.75
CA TYR A 300 2.76 12.17 34.58
C TYR A 300 2.02 13.50 34.80
N GLY A 301 0.70 13.46 35.08
CA GLY A 301 -0.12 14.66 35.26
C GLY A 301 -0.60 15.30 33.95
N ASP A 302 -1.39 16.39 34.10
CA ASP A 302 -2.01 17.08 32.96
C ASP A 302 -1.08 18.10 32.27
N SER A 303 0.05 18.45 32.89
CA SER A 303 0.95 19.54 32.45
C SER A 303 2.20 19.05 31.71
N VAL A 304 2.11 17.96 30.96
CA VAL A 304 3.22 17.44 30.17
C VAL A 304 3.43 18.32 28.94
N SER A 305 4.66 18.84 28.74
CA SER A 305 5.01 19.62 27.55
C SER A 305 4.91 18.77 26.27
N ALA A 306 4.72 19.42 25.11
CA ALA A 306 4.58 18.71 23.83
C ALA A 306 5.82 17.85 23.51
N ASP A 307 7.02 18.35 23.80
CA ASP A 307 8.31 17.67 23.55
C ASP A 307 8.49 16.46 24.48
N GLU A 308 8.10 16.57 25.75
CA GLU A 308 8.15 15.45 26.68
C GLU A 308 7.08 14.39 26.41
N ALA A 309 5.92 14.82 25.89
CA ALA A 309 4.79 13.94 25.63
C ALA A 309 5.18 12.81 24.66
N GLU A 310 5.94 13.11 23.61
CA GLU A 310 6.37 12.08 22.64
C GLU A 310 7.23 11.01 23.30
N THR A 311 8.19 11.39 24.14
CA THR A 311 9.05 10.45 24.87
C THR A 311 8.25 9.62 25.87
N LYS A 312 7.33 10.24 26.61
CA LYS A 312 6.48 9.56 27.59
C LYS A 312 5.49 8.61 26.91
N TYR A 313 4.89 8.99 25.77
CA TYR A 313 4.07 8.07 24.98
C TYR A 313 4.86 6.88 24.45
N ALA A 314 6.10 7.11 23.98
CA ALA A 314 6.99 6.04 23.56
C ALA A 314 7.24 5.02 24.69
N LYS A 315 7.55 5.52 25.88
CA LYS A 315 7.76 4.69 27.08
C LYS A 315 6.49 3.91 27.46
N LEU A 316 5.34 4.57 27.49
CA LEU A 316 4.05 3.93 27.77
C LEU A 316 3.70 2.82 26.77
N ARG A 317 3.98 2.99 25.48
CA ARG A 317 3.78 1.94 24.47
C ARG A 317 4.64 0.72 24.75
N MET A 318 5.92 0.91 25.09
CA MET A 318 6.82 -0.20 25.45
C MET A 318 6.36 -0.92 26.73
N MET A 319 5.94 -0.17 27.75
CA MET A 319 5.38 -0.76 28.99
C MET A 319 4.10 -1.55 28.71
N ARG A 320 3.23 -1.06 27.82
CA ARG A 320 2.01 -1.76 27.41
C ARG A 320 2.31 -3.08 26.70
N ILE A 321 3.29 -3.12 25.82
CA ILE A 321 3.73 -4.36 25.15
C ILE A 321 4.20 -5.36 26.20
N ARG A 322 5.07 -4.95 27.13
CA ARG A 322 5.57 -5.81 28.21
C ARG A 322 4.43 -6.36 29.08
N HIS A 323 3.50 -5.50 29.49
CA HIS A 323 2.34 -5.90 30.30
C HIS A 323 1.47 -6.95 29.56
N ARG A 324 1.10 -6.73 28.31
CA ARG A 324 0.30 -7.67 27.52
C ARG A 324 0.96 -9.04 27.42
N ARG A 325 2.27 -9.07 27.24
CA ARG A 325 3.04 -10.33 27.16
C ARG A 325 3.12 -11.04 28.51
N SER A 326 3.26 -10.33 29.62
CA SER A 326 3.25 -10.95 30.96
C SER A 326 1.90 -11.58 31.30
N VAL A 327 0.79 -10.93 30.94
CA VAL A 327 -0.57 -11.47 31.15
C VAL A 327 -0.79 -12.74 30.32
N VAL A 328 -0.32 -12.77 29.05
CA VAL A 328 -0.46 -13.95 28.18
C VAL A 328 0.38 -15.13 28.68
N GLN A 329 1.53 -14.89 29.30
CA GLN A 329 2.38 -15.97 29.87
C GLN A 329 1.86 -16.51 31.20
N ALA A 330 0.97 -15.78 31.89
CA ALA A 330 0.41 -16.18 33.16
C ALA A 330 -0.89 -17.02 33.02
N VAL A 331 -1.41 -17.19 31.83
CA VAL A 331 -2.58 -18.03 31.49
C VAL A 331 -2.11 -19.31 30.80
#